data_fad4ed4ae44b154c60abf08e392ecb66
#
_entry.id   fad4ed4ae44b154c60abf08e392ecb66
#
_cell.length_a   1.000
_cell.length_b   1.000
_cell.length_c   1.000
_cell.angle_alpha   90.00
_cell.angle_beta   90.00
_cell.angle_gamma   90.00
#
_symmetry.space_group_name_H-M   'P 1'
#
loop_
_entity.id
_entity.type
_entity.pdbx_description
1 polymer ?
#
loop_
_entity_poly.entity_id
_entity_poly.type
_entity_poly.pdbx_seq_one_letter_code
_entity_poly.pdbx_strand_id
1 'polypeptide(L)'
;LFNETQRLFKESEQRAAELAIINSVQAALAAELSMQGIYDAVGDKIREIFDQADLSIRIHDARTGLIHYPYAYEGGKRIDIASSPLGEAGFTAHVLRTRETVVVNENMADAATRHGSFVLPGTLMEKSALFVPLVAGDQARGLINLIDVERENAYSASDVRLLQTLANSMSVALENARLFDETQRLLKETEQRN
;
A
#
# COMPACT_ATOMS: atom_id res chain seq x y z
N LEU A 1 -0.33 33.53 22.15
CA LEU A 1 -0.22 32.50 23.20
C LEU A 1 -1.37 31.50 23.13
N PHE A 2 -2.64 31.97 23.13
CA PHE A 2 -3.82 31.08 23.08
C PHE A 2 -3.92 30.26 21.80
N ASN A 3 -3.66 30.84 20.63
CA ASN A 3 -3.71 30.16 19.35
C ASN A 3 -2.59 29.12 19.19
N GLU A 4 -1.41 29.38 19.73
CA GLU A 4 -0.29 28.44 19.71
C GLU A 4 -0.54 27.24 20.61
N THR A 5 -1.09 27.46 21.81
CA THR A 5 -1.47 26.39 22.73
C THR A 5 -2.54 25.49 22.12
N GLN A 6 -3.56 26.06 21.45
CA GLN A 6 -4.59 25.29 20.75
C GLN A 6 -4.02 24.49 19.58
N ARG A 7 -3.10 25.07 18.83
CA ARG A 7 -2.41 24.38 17.72
C ARG A 7 -1.62 23.18 18.23
N LEU A 8 -0.82 23.36 19.29
CA LEU A 8 -0.03 22.30 19.89
C LEU A 8 -0.91 21.18 20.48
N PHE A 9 -2.01 21.53 21.11
CA PHE A 9 -2.98 20.58 21.63
C PHE A 9 -3.59 19.74 20.51
N LYS A 10 -4.00 20.38 19.42
CA LYS A 10 -4.58 19.73 18.24
C LYS A 10 -3.58 18.81 17.55
N GLU A 11 -2.33 19.24 17.40
CA GLU A 11 -1.25 18.39 16.86
C GLU A 11 -0.98 17.19 17.77
N SER A 12 -0.99 17.36 19.07
CA SER A 12 -0.80 16.29 20.05
C SER A 12 -1.94 15.26 19.98
N GLU A 13 -3.19 15.69 19.89
CA GLU A 13 -4.34 14.80 19.73
C GLU A 13 -4.26 14.01 18.39
N GLN A 14 -3.87 14.68 17.31
CA GLN A 14 -3.73 14.04 16.00
C GLN A 14 -2.64 12.96 16.01
N ARG A 15 -1.49 13.25 16.62
CA ARG A 15 -0.41 12.26 16.77
C ARG A 15 -0.82 11.09 17.63
N ALA A 16 -1.55 11.33 18.73
CA ALA A 16 -2.06 10.26 19.57
C ALA A 16 -3.04 9.35 18.81
N ALA A 17 -3.92 9.93 17.99
CA ALA A 17 -4.83 9.18 17.14
C ALA A 17 -4.10 8.35 16.10
N GLU A 18 -3.09 8.91 15.43
CA GLU A 18 -2.24 8.20 14.47
C GLU A 18 -1.50 7.04 15.13
N LEU A 19 -0.92 7.23 16.31
CA LEU A 19 -0.25 6.18 17.07
C LEU A 19 -1.20 5.05 17.47
N ALA A 20 -2.43 5.38 17.87
CA ALA A 20 -3.45 4.38 18.19
C ALA A 20 -3.79 3.51 16.97
N ILE A 21 -3.88 4.11 15.78
CA ILE A 21 -4.11 3.40 14.52
C ILE A 21 -2.92 2.48 14.21
N ILE A 22 -1.70 2.98 14.29
CA ILE A 22 -0.47 2.21 14.04
C ILE A 22 -0.39 1.03 14.99
N ASN A 23 -0.63 1.23 16.28
CA ASN A 23 -0.62 0.16 17.27
C ASN A 23 -1.69 -0.90 17.00
N SER A 24 -2.88 -0.49 16.59
CA SER A 24 -3.98 -1.39 16.19
C SER A 24 -3.59 -2.26 14.99
N VAL A 25 -2.95 -1.67 13.99
CA VAL A 25 -2.47 -2.40 12.81
C VAL A 25 -1.35 -3.37 13.19
N GLN A 26 -0.38 -2.95 13.99
CA GLN A 26 0.70 -3.83 14.45
C GLN A 26 0.18 -5.00 15.26
N ALA A 27 -0.83 -4.81 16.13
CA ALA A 27 -1.47 -5.89 16.86
C ALA A 27 -2.17 -6.88 15.93
N ALA A 28 -2.87 -6.39 14.91
CA ALA A 28 -3.51 -7.24 13.89
C ALA A 28 -2.48 -8.02 13.08
N LEU A 29 -1.35 -7.39 12.70
CA LEU A 29 -0.28 -8.03 11.96
C LEU A 29 0.45 -9.12 12.77
N ALA A 30 0.62 -8.91 14.07
CA ALA A 30 1.26 -9.88 14.96
C ALA A 30 0.45 -11.20 15.08
N ALA A 31 -0.85 -11.16 14.84
CA ALA A 31 -1.72 -12.33 14.85
C ALA A 31 -1.71 -13.10 13.52
N GLU A 32 -1.17 -12.52 12.45
CA GLU A 32 -1.18 -13.11 11.12
C GLU A 32 0.09 -13.91 10.84
N LEU A 33 -0.09 -15.17 10.41
CA LEU A 33 1.01 -16.09 10.09
C LEU A 33 1.21 -16.27 8.58
N SER A 34 0.23 -15.90 7.76
CA SER A 34 0.29 -16.04 6.30
C SER A 34 0.43 -14.68 5.61
N MET A 35 1.03 -14.67 4.43
CA MET A 35 1.14 -13.47 3.62
C MET A 35 -0.25 -12.94 3.23
N GLN A 36 -1.18 -13.81 2.84
CA GLN A 36 -2.54 -13.39 2.51
C GLN A 36 -3.28 -12.79 3.71
N GLY A 37 -3.09 -13.34 4.90
CA GLY A 37 -3.63 -12.77 6.13
C GLY A 37 -3.11 -11.36 6.40
N ILE A 38 -1.83 -11.11 6.11
CA ILE A 38 -1.23 -9.77 6.23
C ILE A 38 -1.86 -8.79 5.23
N TYR A 39 -2.01 -9.19 3.96
CA TYR A 39 -2.66 -8.35 2.95
C TYR A 39 -4.09 -7.99 3.36
N ASP A 40 -4.85 -8.97 3.80
CA ASP A 40 -6.25 -8.77 4.21
C ASP A 40 -6.36 -7.87 5.44
N ALA A 41 -5.55 -8.11 6.48
CA ALA A 41 -5.56 -7.32 7.71
C ALA A 41 -5.22 -5.85 7.46
N VAL A 42 -4.16 -5.57 6.70
CA VAL A 42 -3.74 -4.20 6.38
C VAL A 42 -4.72 -3.54 5.42
N GLY A 43 -5.13 -4.24 4.38
CA GLY A 43 -6.08 -3.71 3.40
C GLY A 43 -7.42 -3.33 4.04
N ASP A 44 -7.99 -4.19 4.87
CA ASP A 44 -9.22 -3.91 5.58
C ASP A 44 -9.09 -2.71 6.53
N LYS A 45 -7.94 -2.59 7.20
CA LYS A 45 -7.68 -1.46 8.10
C LYS A 45 -7.53 -0.14 7.34
N ILE A 46 -6.84 -0.16 6.21
CA ILE A 46 -6.73 1.02 5.35
C ILE A 46 -8.11 1.47 4.87
N ARG A 47 -8.96 0.54 4.44
CA ARG A 47 -10.33 0.88 4.03
C ARG A 47 -11.15 1.49 5.16
N GLU A 48 -11.01 0.98 6.36
CA GLU A 48 -11.66 1.54 7.55
C GLU A 48 -11.20 2.98 7.83
N ILE A 49 -9.89 3.23 7.75
CA ILE A 49 -9.29 4.55 8.03
C ILE A 49 -9.67 5.57 6.94
N PHE A 50 -9.66 5.16 5.69
CA PHE A 50 -9.87 6.03 4.53
C PHE A 50 -11.30 5.93 3.96
N ASP A 51 -12.29 5.81 4.81
CA ASP A 51 -13.71 5.87 4.50
C ASP A 51 -14.14 4.93 3.36
N GLN A 52 -13.81 3.65 3.50
CA GLN A 52 -14.13 2.60 2.53
C GLN A 52 -13.52 2.86 1.14
N ALA A 53 -12.35 3.47 1.09
CA ALA A 53 -11.64 3.81 -0.13
C ALA A 53 -11.44 2.61 -1.07
N ASP A 54 -11.42 2.90 -2.36
CA ASP A 54 -10.94 1.95 -3.36
C ASP A 54 -9.42 1.86 -3.26
N LEU A 55 -8.91 0.65 -3.23
CA LEU A 55 -7.48 0.42 -3.12
C LEU A 55 -7.06 -0.91 -3.74
N SER A 56 -5.79 -0.99 -4.09
CA SER A 56 -5.14 -2.24 -4.44
C SER A 56 -3.78 -2.36 -3.75
N ILE A 57 -3.45 -3.58 -3.35
CA ILE A 57 -2.09 -3.95 -2.96
C ILE A 57 -1.49 -4.69 -4.14
N ARG A 58 -0.34 -4.24 -4.60
CA ARG A 58 0.35 -4.78 -5.78
C ARG A 58 1.69 -5.33 -5.33
N ILE A 59 1.98 -6.57 -5.72
CA ILE A 59 3.22 -7.26 -5.37
C ILE A 59 3.95 -7.65 -6.64
N HIS A 60 5.21 -7.27 -6.75
CA HIS A 60 6.08 -7.62 -7.87
C HIS A 60 6.79 -8.94 -7.57
N ASP A 61 6.56 -9.93 -8.39
CA ASP A 61 7.31 -11.18 -8.37
C ASP A 61 8.51 -11.05 -9.33
N ALA A 62 9.70 -10.86 -8.76
CA ALA A 62 10.93 -10.67 -9.54
C ALA A 62 11.31 -11.90 -10.37
N ARG A 63 10.86 -13.12 -10.00
CA ARG A 63 11.15 -14.33 -10.77
C ARG A 63 10.36 -14.40 -12.07
N THR A 64 9.13 -13.95 -12.07
CA THR A 64 8.22 -14.02 -13.22
C THR A 64 8.07 -12.69 -13.95
N GLY A 65 8.45 -11.58 -13.30
CA GLY A 65 8.20 -10.23 -13.80
C GLY A 65 6.73 -9.81 -13.71
N LEU A 66 5.90 -10.57 -12.99
CA LEU A 66 4.48 -10.30 -12.87
C LEU A 66 4.17 -9.39 -11.67
N ILE A 67 3.14 -8.58 -11.85
CA ILE A 67 2.46 -7.88 -10.76
C ILE A 67 1.24 -8.70 -10.35
N HIS A 68 1.18 -9.06 -9.08
CA HIS A 68 0.04 -9.72 -8.46
C HIS A 68 -0.78 -8.72 -7.65
N TYR A 69 -2.08 -8.97 -7.55
CA TYR A 69 -3.04 -8.10 -6.85
C TYR A 69 -3.72 -8.90 -5.72
N PRO A 70 -3.02 -9.19 -4.61
CA PRO A 70 -3.56 -10.05 -3.54
C PRO A 70 -4.71 -9.42 -2.77
N TYR A 71 -4.91 -8.11 -2.91
CA TYR A 71 -5.99 -7.36 -2.29
C TYR A 71 -6.41 -6.23 -3.21
N ALA A 72 -7.67 -6.17 -3.58
CA ALA A 72 -8.21 -5.08 -4.37
C ALA A 72 -9.69 -4.86 -4.08
N TYR A 73 -10.08 -3.59 -3.97
CA TYR A 73 -11.45 -3.12 -3.84
C TYR A 73 -11.73 -2.02 -4.83
N GLU A 74 -12.88 -2.10 -5.49
CA GLU A 74 -13.39 -1.09 -6.40
C GLU A 74 -14.90 -0.96 -6.23
N GLY A 75 -15.39 0.27 -6.07
CA GLY A 75 -16.81 0.52 -5.87
C GLY A 75 -17.37 -0.16 -4.62
N GLY A 76 -16.57 -0.30 -3.57
CA GLY A 76 -16.96 -0.96 -2.32
C GLY A 76 -17.01 -2.49 -2.37
N LYS A 77 -16.57 -3.10 -3.46
CA LYS A 77 -16.56 -4.56 -3.64
C LYS A 77 -15.14 -5.09 -3.79
N ARG A 78 -14.89 -6.24 -3.18
CA ARG A 78 -13.66 -6.99 -3.44
C ARG A 78 -13.66 -7.48 -4.89
N ILE A 79 -12.56 -7.24 -5.59
CA ILE A 79 -12.38 -7.68 -6.98
C ILE A 79 -11.12 -8.52 -7.11
N ASP A 80 -11.15 -9.43 -8.09
CA ASP A 80 -9.97 -10.19 -8.49
C ASP A 80 -9.40 -9.57 -9.76
N ILE A 81 -8.13 -9.19 -9.70
CA ILE A 81 -7.41 -8.65 -10.83
C ILE A 81 -6.37 -9.70 -11.26
N ALA A 82 -6.41 -10.08 -12.52
CA ALA A 82 -5.44 -11.00 -13.06
C ALA A 82 -4.02 -10.44 -13.00
N SER A 83 -3.06 -11.29 -12.66
CA SER A 83 -1.65 -10.91 -12.69
C SER A 83 -1.24 -10.51 -14.11
N SER A 84 -0.40 -9.49 -14.20
CA SER A 84 0.05 -8.93 -15.47
C SER A 84 1.54 -8.60 -15.42
N PRO A 85 2.24 -8.64 -16.58
CA PRO A 85 3.64 -8.24 -16.61
C PRO A 85 3.82 -6.78 -16.17
N LEU A 86 4.92 -6.53 -15.45
CA LEU A 86 5.34 -5.16 -15.15
C LEU A 86 5.76 -4.47 -16.45
N GLY A 87 5.10 -3.35 -16.75
CA GLY A 87 5.48 -2.51 -17.90
C GLY A 87 6.74 -1.69 -17.63
N GLU A 88 7.28 -1.09 -18.69
CA GLU A 88 8.44 -0.17 -18.57
C GLU A 88 8.01 1.22 -18.08
N ALA A 89 6.77 1.59 -18.26
CA ALA A 89 6.20 2.88 -17.90
C ALA A 89 4.96 2.72 -17.02
N GLY A 90 4.44 3.82 -16.51
CA GLY A 90 3.29 3.90 -15.62
C GLY A 90 3.68 4.12 -14.17
N PHE A 91 2.68 4.42 -13.35
CA PHE A 91 2.89 4.71 -11.93
C PHE A 91 3.54 3.53 -11.18
N THR A 92 3.09 2.31 -11.43
CA THR A 92 3.65 1.13 -10.76
C THR A 92 5.14 0.97 -11.06
N ALA A 93 5.53 1.02 -12.34
CA ALA A 93 6.92 0.91 -12.75
C ALA A 93 7.78 2.04 -12.13
N HIS A 94 7.27 3.26 -12.13
CA HIS A 94 7.95 4.41 -11.55
C HIS A 94 8.20 4.23 -10.04
N VAL A 95 7.18 3.87 -9.27
CA VAL A 95 7.27 3.67 -7.81
C VAL A 95 8.21 2.53 -7.46
N LEU A 96 8.15 1.41 -8.18
CA LEU A 96 9.05 0.29 -7.94
C LEU A 96 10.51 0.64 -8.24
N ARG A 97 10.77 1.44 -9.26
CA ARG A 97 12.11 1.86 -9.65
C ARG A 97 12.69 2.91 -8.71
N THR A 98 11.90 3.92 -8.34
CA THR A 98 12.36 5.05 -7.54
C THR A 98 12.26 4.82 -6.05
N ARG A 99 11.40 3.92 -5.60
CA ARG A 99 11.06 3.69 -4.18
C ARG A 99 10.46 4.94 -3.51
N GLU A 100 9.90 5.82 -4.30
CA GLU A 100 9.31 7.07 -3.84
C GLU A 100 7.79 7.01 -3.86
N THR A 101 7.17 7.61 -2.88
CA THR A 101 5.72 7.81 -2.85
C THR A 101 5.34 8.80 -3.94
N VAL A 102 4.26 8.49 -4.67
CA VAL A 102 3.65 9.38 -5.65
C VAL A 102 2.29 9.81 -5.13
N VAL A 103 2.09 11.12 -5.05
CA VAL A 103 0.83 11.75 -4.66
C VAL A 103 0.28 12.52 -5.84
N VAL A 104 -0.91 12.19 -6.31
CA VAL A 104 -1.60 12.92 -7.35
C VAL A 104 -2.91 13.43 -6.77
N ASN A 105 -2.95 14.71 -6.42
CA ASN A 105 -4.11 15.37 -5.86
C ASN A 105 -4.87 16.24 -6.86
N GLU A 106 -4.23 16.60 -7.97
CA GLU A 106 -4.78 17.45 -9.03
C GLU A 106 -4.23 17.02 -10.39
N ASN A 107 -4.94 17.37 -11.45
CA ASN A 107 -4.47 17.18 -12.82
C ASN A 107 -4.00 15.75 -13.13
N MET A 108 -4.83 14.78 -12.82
CA MET A 108 -4.52 13.37 -13.01
C MET A 108 -4.11 13.04 -14.46
N ALA A 109 -4.76 13.65 -15.45
CA ALA A 109 -4.45 13.43 -16.86
C ALA A 109 -2.99 13.81 -17.19
N ASP A 110 -2.51 14.93 -16.66
CA ASP A 110 -1.13 15.38 -16.83
C ASP A 110 -0.15 14.45 -16.09
N ALA A 111 -0.46 14.06 -14.86
CA ALA A 111 0.34 13.12 -14.10
C ALA A 111 0.44 11.75 -14.80
N ALA A 112 -0.66 11.24 -15.30
CA ALA A 112 -0.70 10.00 -16.07
C ALA A 112 0.21 10.08 -17.30
N THR A 113 0.12 11.16 -18.06
CA THR A 113 0.97 11.40 -19.24
C THR A 113 2.44 11.43 -18.86
N ARG A 114 2.81 12.16 -17.81
CA ARG A 114 4.20 12.24 -17.35
C ARG A 114 4.79 10.90 -16.91
N HIS A 115 3.97 10.01 -16.36
CA HIS A 115 4.39 8.68 -15.94
C HIS A 115 4.21 7.60 -17.01
N GLY A 116 3.68 7.95 -18.18
CA GLY A 116 3.39 6.99 -19.24
C GLY A 116 2.23 6.05 -18.92
N SER A 117 1.35 6.47 -18.03
CA SER A 117 0.09 5.79 -17.75
C SER A 117 -1.00 6.24 -18.73
N PHE A 118 -1.98 5.40 -18.95
CA PHE A 118 -3.14 5.72 -19.79
C PHE A 118 -4.41 5.19 -19.13
N VAL A 119 -5.50 5.85 -19.43
CA VAL A 119 -6.84 5.42 -18.99
C VAL A 119 -7.39 4.44 -20.00
N LEU A 120 -7.83 3.30 -19.53
CA LEU A 120 -8.51 2.35 -20.40
C LEU A 120 -9.85 2.92 -20.87
N PRO A 121 -10.19 2.81 -22.18
CA PRO A 121 -11.48 3.27 -22.68
C PRO A 121 -12.64 2.63 -21.89
N GLY A 122 -13.58 3.46 -21.47
CA GLY A 122 -14.77 3.02 -20.71
C GLY A 122 -14.57 2.94 -19.20
N THR A 123 -13.38 3.26 -18.67
CA THR A 123 -13.14 3.39 -17.24
C THR A 123 -13.17 4.86 -16.80
N LEU A 124 -13.58 5.10 -15.54
CA LEU A 124 -13.48 6.43 -14.96
C LEU A 124 -12.03 6.70 -14.56
N MET A 125 -11.55 7.89 -14.93
CA MET A 125 -10.26 8.36 -14.44
C MET A 125 -10.41 8.80 -12.98
N GLU A 126 -9.53 8.33 -12.12
CA GLU A 126 -9.43 8.84 -10.75
C GLU A 126 -9.08 10.33 -10.74
N LYS A 127 -9.56 11.05 -9.75
CA LYS A 127 -9.24 12.48 -9.54
C LYS A 127 -8.07 12.68 -8.59
N SER A 128 -7.92 11.77 -7.64
CA SER A 128 -6.75 11.70 -6.75
C SER A 128 -6.25 10.27 -6.66
N ALA A 129 -4.95 10.11 -6.52
CA ALA A 129 -4.32 8.81 -6.30
C ALA A 129 -3.10 8.94 -5.38
N LEU A 130 -2.87 7.90 -4.60
CA LEU A 130 -1.73 7.78 -3.71
C LEU A 130 -1.08 6.42 -3.95
N PHE A 131 0.21 6.43 -4.24
CA PHE A 131 1.01 5.23 -4.47
C PHE A 131 2.15 5.21 -3.46
N VAL A 132 2.12 4.26 -2.54
CA VAL A 132 3.15 4.14 -1.50
C VAL A 132 3.88 2.81 -1.66
N PRO A 133 5.22 2.83 -1.84
CA PRO A 133 5.98 1.61 -2.03
C PRO A 133 6.06 0.76 -0.76
N LEU A 134 6.13 -0.54 -0.96
CA LEU A 134 6.47 -1.54 0.05
C LEU A 134 7.96 -1.84 -0.08
N VAL A 135 8.76 -1.20 0.76
CA VAL A 135 10.23 -1.29 0.67
C VAL A 135 10.74 -2.31 1.69
N ALA A 136 11.55 -3.24 1.22
CA ALA A 136 12.30 -4.19 2.02
C ALA A 136 13.79 -4.08 1.69
N GLY A 137 14.59 -3.66 2.67
CA GLY A 137 15.99 -3.32 2.42
C GLY A 137 16.12 -2.12 1.49
N ASP A 138 16.75 -2.31 0.34
CA ASP A 138 16.96 -1.30 -0.69
C ASP A 138 16.05 -1.46 -1.93
N GLN A 139 15.07 -2.36 -1.86
CA GLN A 139 14.19 -2.66 -2.97
C GLN A 139 12.71 -2.44 -2.63
N ALA A 140 11.96 -1.91 -3.59
CA ALA A 140 10.51 -1.90 -3.53
C ALA A 140 9.98 -3.21 -4.12
N ARG A 141 9.24 -3.99 -3.31
CA ARG A 141 8.67 -5.28 -3.72
C ARG A 141 7.21 -5.20 -4.09
N GLY A 142 6.64 -4.04 -3.94
CA GLY A 142 5.24 -3.79 -4.25
C GLY A 142 4.85 -2.38 -3.84
N LEU A 143 3.56 -2.13 -3.84
CA LEU A 143 3.00 -0.85 -3.43
C LEU A 143 1.57 -1.00 -2.95
N ILE A 144 1.11 0.02 -2.23
CA ILE A 144 -0.29 0.24 -1.91
C ILE A 144 -0.76 1.42 -2.75
N ASN A 145 -1.86 1.24 -3.48
CA ASN A 145 -2.49 2.28 -4.28
C ASN A 145 -3.89 2.60 -3.75
N LEU A 146 -4.12 3.84 -3.33
CA LEU A 146 -5.43 4.39 -3.04
C LEU A 146 -5.87 5.29 -4.17
N ILE A 147 -7.16 5.24 -4.51
CA ILE A 147 -7.75 6.13 -5.51
C ILE A 147 -9.03 6.78 -4.99
N ASP A 148 -9.30 7.99 -5.48
CA ASP A 148 -10.56 8.69 -5.31
C ASP A 148 -11.04 9.17 -6.68
N VAL A 149 -12.17 8.67 -7.13
CA VAL A 149 -12.73 8.99 -8.45
C VAL A 149 -13.62 10.23 -8.43
N GLU A 150 -13.96 10.72 -7.24
CA GLU A 150 -14.91 11.81 -7.06
C GLU A 150 -14.24 13.15 -6.73
N ARG A 151 -13.12 13.13 -6.01
CA ARG A 151 -12.51 14.33 -5.45
C ARG A 151 -11.07 14.50 -5.88
N GLU A 152 -10.71 15.73 -6.25
CA GLU A 152 -9.33 16.20 -6.20
C GLU A 152 -8.94 16.54 -4.75
N ASN A 153 -7.65 16.60 -4.47
CA ASN A 153 -7.12 16.91 -3.13
C ASN A 153 -7.66 15.98 -2.02
N ALA A 154 -7.85 14.70 -2.34
CA ALA A 154 -8.37 13.72 -1.41
C ALA A 154 -7.38 13.35 -0.30
N TYR A 155 -6.08 13.52 -0.52
CA TYR A 155 -5.03 13.06 0.39
C TYR A 155 -4.22 14.20 0.96
N SER A 156 -4.32 14.41 2.28
CA SER A 156 -3.52 15.37 3.03
C SER A 156 -2.09 14.85 3.27
N ALA A 157 -1.19 15.73 3.69
CA ALA A 157 0.14 15.33 4.10
C ALA A 157 0.12 14.32 5.26
N SER A 158 -0.83 14.45 6.20
CA SER A 158 -1.05 13.48 7.28
C SER A 158 -1.48 12.12 6.76
N ASP A 159 -2.38 12.07 5.77
CA ASP A 159 -2.83 10.83 5.13
C ASP A 159 -1.65 10.10 4.47
N VAL A 160 -0.81 10.84 3.77
CA VAL A 160 0.39 10.30 3.12
C VAL A 160 1.34 9.69 4.15
N ARG A 161 1.64 10.41 5.23
CA ARG A 161 2.52 9.90 6.30
C ARG A 161 1.95 8.65 6.96
N LEU A 162 0.66 8.66 7.25
CA LEU A 162 -0.01 7.51 7.85
C LEU A 162 0.09 6.27 6.96
N LEU A 163 -0.23 6.41 5.68
CA LEU A 163 -0.14 5.29 4.75
C LEU A 163 1.30 4.80 4.57
N GLN A 164 2.29 5.70 4.55
CA GLN A 164 3.71 5.33 4.51
C GLN A 164 4.11 4.50 5.73
N THR A 165 3.65 4.87 6.91
CA THR A 165 3.92 4.13 8.15
C THR A 165 3.26 2.74 8.13
N LEU A 166 2.02 2.65 7.68
CA LEU A 166 1.31 1.38 7.52
C LEU A 166 2.00 0.48 6.47
N ALA A 167 2.45 1.06 5.36
CA ALA A 167 3.20 0.35 4.33
C ALA A 167 4.51 -0.22 4.89
N ASN A 168 5.23 0.53 5.69
CA ASN A 168 6.46 0.06 6.34
C ASN A 168 6.20 -1.10 7.30
N SER A 169 5.17 -0.99 8.13
CA SER A 169 4.75 -2.07 9.05
C SER A 169 4.36 -3.34 8.28
N MET A 170 3.63 -3.19 7.20
CA MET A 170 3.25 -4.29 6.31
C MET A 170 4.49 -4.94 5.67
N SER A 171 5.43 -4.15 5.19
CA SER A 171 6.67 -4.65 4.58
C SER A 171 7.48 -5.50 5.55
N VAL A 172 7.59 -5.08 6.81
CA VAL A 172 8.26 -5.85 7.87
C VAL A 172 7.53 -7.17 8.13
N ALA A 173 6.22 -7.14 8.25
CA ALA A 173 5.41 -8.33 8.49
C ALA A 173 5.51 -9.33 7.32
N LEU A 174 5.47 -8.86 6.08
CA LEU A 174 5.62 -9.68 4.88
C LEU A 174 7.00 -10.33 4.81
N GLU A 175 8.05 -9.59 5.11
CA GLU A 175 9.42 -10.13 5.12
C GLU A 175 9.58 -11.20 6.22
N ASN A 176 9.03 -10.97 7.40
CA ASN A 176 9.04 -11.96 8.48
C ASN A 176 8.28 -13.24 8.09
N ALA A 177 7.12 -13.12 7.45
CA ALA A 177 6.34 -14.26 6.97
C ALA A 177 7.10 -15.04 5.89
N ARG A 178 7.74 -14.33 4.97
CA ARG A 178 8.57 -14.95 3.91
C ARG A 178 9.74 -15.74 4.50
N LEU A 179 10.46 -15.15 5.45
CA LEU A 179 11.59 -15.81 6.12
C LEU A 179 11.14 -17.03 6.92
N PHE A 180 9.99 -16.95 7.58
CA PHE A 180 9.42 -18.09 8.30
C PHE A 180 9.10 -19.26 7.35
N ASP A 181 8.43 -18.99 6.23
CA ASP A 181 8.11 -20.01 5.24
C ASP A 181 9.35 -20.66 4.64
N GLU A 182 10.38 -19.85 4.33
CA GLU A 182 11.66 -20.36 3.83
C GLU A 182 12.36 -21.26 4.86
N THR A 183 12.38 -20.86 6.11
CA THR A 183 12.96 -21.67 7.21
C THR A 183 12.22 -23.00 7.36
N GLN A 184 10.90 -23.00 7.32
CA GLN A 184 10.09 -24.22 7.39
C GLN A 184 10.37 -25.16 6.21
N ARG A 185 10.52 -24.62 5.03
CA ARG A 185 10.86 -25.40 3.82
C ARG A 185 12.24 -26.07 3.96
N LEU A 186 13.24 -25.32 4.38
CA LEU A 186 14.60 -25.82 4.56
C LEU A 186 14.68 -26.91 5.65
N LEU A 187 13.93 -26.76 6.74
CA LEU A 187 13.86 -27.79 7.78
C LEU A 187 13.27 -29.10 7.24
N LYS A 188 12.18 -29.04 6.50
CA LYS A 188 11.55 -30.23 5.89
C LYS A 188 12.48 -30.92 4.90
N GLU A 189 13.19 -30.16 4.08
CA GLU A 189 14.17 -30.71 3.12
C GLU A 189 15.33 -31.39 3.84
N THR A 190 15.79 -30.87 4.98
CA THR A 190 16.85 -31.46 5.79
C THR A 190 16.40 -32.75 6.45
N GLU A 191 15.17 -32.79 6.99
CA GLU A 191 14.57 -34.00 7.60
C GLU A 191 14.38 -35.13 6.57
N GLN A 192 14.07 -34.81 5.32
CA GLN A 192 13.87 -35.81 4.25
C GLN A 192 15.19 -36.41 3.73
N ARG A 193 16.32 -35.76 3.99
CA ARG A 193 17.66 -36.21 3.55
C ARG A 193 18.36 -37.12 4.59
N ASN A 194 17.88 -37.17 5.82
CA ASN A 194 18.38 -38.03 6.88
C ASN A 194 17.53 -39.27 7.04
#